data_4b9757415c421a24a5610e7657a82e5e
#
_entry.id   4b9757415c421a24a5610e7657a82e5e
#
_cell.length_a   1.000
_cell.length_b   1.000
_cell.length_c   1.000
_cell.angle_alpha   90.00
_cell.angle_beta   90.00
_cell.angle_gamma   90.00
#
_symmetry.space_group_name_H-M   'P 1'
#
loop_
_entity.id
_entity.type
_entity.pdbx_description
1 polymer ?
#
loop_
_entity_poly.entity_id
_entity_poly.type
_entity_poly.pdbx_seq_one_letter_code
_entity_poly.pdbx_strand_id
1 'polypeptide(L)'
;MRKRKFWGWGYADELLSAEEEKNIDSRIAKTFQLDDIETLPIPKVEDIELPKSRVVAPSALTKVLSEDKEERLNHTYGKSFPDAARSLLKDFSSPPDLVAFPNTEDELINVMDWCDESNIAVIPYGGGSSVCGGVETQVGDSYSGVISLDLRNLNKIIEIDRESRSARIQAGILGPELESNLKKENLTMRHYPQSFEFSTLGGWIATRSGGHYATLYTHIDDFVESTRMVTPSGVLESRRLPGSGAGPSPDRLTIGSEGILG
;
A
#
# COMPACT_ATOMS: atom_id res chain seq x y z
N MET A 1 6.03 4.46 -14.80
CA MET A 1 5.29 5.07 -13.66
C MET A 1 6.13 6.22 -13.13
N ARG A 2 5.51 7.34 -12.72
CA ARG A 2 6.24 8.46 -12.12
C ARG A 2 6.81 8.04 -10.75
N LYS A 3 8.08 8.39 -10.46
CA LYS A 3 8.78 7.98 -9.25
C LYS A 3 8.20 8.68 -8.02
N ARG A 4 7.85 7.92 -6.98
CA ARG A 4 7.36 8.46 -5.71
C ARG A 4 8.52 8.76 -4.76
N LYS A 5 8.28 9.70 -3.82
CA LYS A 5 9.21 9.95 -2.71
C LYS A 5 9.21 8.76 -1.75
N PHE A 6 10.35 8.19 -1.43
CA PHE A 6 10.45 7.22 -0.34
C PHE A 6 10.43 7.90 1.04
N TRP A 7 10.81 9.18 1.10
CA TRP A 7 10.91 9.97 2.33
C TRP A 7 9.66 10.76 2.71
N GLY A 8 8.55 10.64 1.99
CA GLY A 8 7.34 11.39 2.26
C GLY A 8 6.26 11.22 1.20
N TRP A 9 5.31 12.12 1.19
CA TRP A 9 4.22 12.16 0.21
C TRP A 9 4.65 12.79 -1.12
N GLY A 10 3.97 12.41 -2.20
CA GLY A 10 4.12 13.01 -3.51
C GLY A 10 5.16 12.33 -4.39
N TYR A 11 5.51 12.99 -5.48
CA TYR A 11 6.45 12.49 -6.48
C TYR A 11 7.84 13.09 -6.27
N ALA A 12 8.87 12.34 -6.62
CA ALA A 12 10.28 12.70 -6.38
C ALA A 12 10.71 13.99 -7.10
N ASP A 13 10.06 14.32 -8.21
CA ASP A 13 10.29 15.52 -9.02
C ASP A 13 9.45 16.75 -8.56
N GLU A 14 8.60 16.60 -7.55
CA GLU A 14 7.82 17.69 -6.94
C GLU A 14 8.53 18.21 -5.68
N LEU A 15 9.46 19.10 -5.86
CA LEU A 15 10.18 19.77 -4.76
C LEU A 15 9.65 21.19 -4.60
N LEU A 16 9.78 21.72 -3.40
CA LEU A 16 9.52 23.13 -3.14
C LEU A 16 10.55 24.01 -3.84
N SER A 17 10.14 25.15 -4.33
CA SER A 17 11.07 26.20 -4.77
C SER A 17 11.73 26.85 -3.55
N ALA A 18 12.89 27.46 -3.73
CA ALA A 18 13.59 28.17 -2.65
C ALA A 18 12.73 29.30 -2.01
N GLU A 19 11.81 29.90 -2.78
CA GLU A 19 10.90 30.92 -2.28
C GLU A 19 9.81 30.28 -1.39
N GLU A 20 9.26 29.15 -1.79
CA GLU A 20 8.27 28.40 -0.99
C GLU A 20 8.90 27.87 0.31
N GLU A 21 10.09 27.32 0.26
CA GLU A 21 10.85 26.89 1.45
C GLU A 21 11.04 28.06 2.42
N LYS A 22 11.56 29.19 1.95
CA LYS A 22 11.75 30.38 2.78
C LYS A 22 10.44 30.91 3.40
N ASN A 23 9.34 30.85 2.66
CA ASN A 23 8.03 31.27 3.16
C ASN A 23 7.53 30.33 4.25
N ILE A 24 7.71 29.01 4.08
CA ILE A 24 7.35 28.00 5.06
C ILE A 24 8.18 28.17 6.33
N ASP A 25 9.48 28.29 6.20
CA ASP A 25 10.42 28.49 7.33
C ASP A 25 10.05 29.73 8.14
N SER A 26 9.79 30.86 7.45
CA SER A 26 9.37 32.08 8.10
C SER A 26 8.05 31.94 8.88
N ARG A 27 7.11 31.17 8.35
CA ARG A 27 5.83 30.89 9.02
C ARG A 27 6.00 29.98 10.22
N ILE A 28 6.83 28.94 10.10
CA ILE A 28 7.14 28.01 11.19
C ILE A 28 7.87 28.77 12.31
N ALA A 29 8.93 29.51 11.99
CA ALA A 29 9.68 30.33 12.95
C ALA A 29 8.76 31.27 13.72
N LYS A 30 7.90 32.00 13.03
CA LYS A 30 6.92 32.89 13.66
C LYS A 30 5.90 32.16 14.53
N THR A 31 5.40 31.02 14.07
CA THR A 31 4.33 30.27 14.76
C THR A 31 4.85 29.66 16.06
N PHE A 32 6.06 29.11 16.04
CA PHE A 32 6.66 28.42 17.17
C PHE A 32 7.67 29.27 17.94
N GLN A 33 7.82 30.56 17.58
CA GLN A 33 8.73 31.51 18.22
C GLN A 33 10.19 31.00 18.24
N LEU A 34 10.64 30.46 17.09
CA LEU A 34 12.00 29.95 16.91
C LEU A 34 12.90 31.04 16.34
N ASP A 35 14.13 31.13 16.83
CA ASP A 35 15.15 32.07 16.33
C ASP A 35 15.75 31.60 15.01
N ASP A 36 15.85 30.28 14.83
CA ASP A 36 16.41 29.64 13.64
C ASP A 36 15.70 28.30 13.35
N ILE A 37 15.72 27.88 12.09
CA ILE A 37 15.18 26.60 11.63
C ILE A 37 16.25 25.85 10.88
N GLU A 38 16.65 24.72 11.41
CA GLU A 38 17.52 23.78 10.70
C GLU A 38 16.66 22.92 9.75
N THR A 39 16.92 23.04 8.43
CA THR A 39 16.27 22.24 7.41
C THR A 39 17.10 21.00 7.12
N LEU A 40 16.51 19.81 7.28
CA LEU A 40 17.18 18.56 6.95
C LEU A 40 17.26 18.39 5.42
N PRO A 41 18.44 17.97 4.90
CA PRO A 41 18.58 17.71 3.48
C PRO A 41 17.74 16.50 3.04
N ILE A 42 17.19 16.58 1.83
CA ILE A 42 16.46 15.46 1.23
C ILE A 42 17.41 14.26 1.09
N PRO A 43 17.06 13.08 1.65
CA PRO A 43 17.92 11.91 1.60
C PRO A 43 18.00 11.35 0.17
N LYS A 44 19.17 10.89 -0.23
CA LYS A 44 19.39 10.18 -1.49
C LYS A 44 19.56 8.69 -1.21
N VAL A 45 19.17 7.86 -2.17
CA VAL A 45 19.29 6.39 -2.06
C VAL A 45 20.73 5.97 -1.77
N GLU A 46 21.70 6.65 -2.37
CA GLU A 46 23.14 6.37 -2.20
C GLU A 46 23.62 6.59 -0.77
N ASP A 47 23.04 7.58 -0.07
CA ASP A 47 23.44 8.00 1.28
C ASP A 47 22.94 7.07 2.39
N ILE A 48 22.09 6.10 2.07
CA ILE A 48 21.46 5.22 3.05
C ILE A 48 22.09 3.84 2.96
N GLU A 49 22.53 3.31 4.07
CA GLU A 49 22.98 1.92 4.16
C GLU A 49 21.82 1.03 4.65
N LEU A 50 21.52 -0.03 3.90
CA LEU A 50 20.54 -1.03 4.31
C LEU A 50 21.23 -2.29 4.81
N PRO A 51 20.67 -2.97 5.80
CA PRO A 51 21.10 -4.31 6.17
C PRO A 51 20.96 -5.26 4.97
N LYS A 52 21.85 -6.23 4.89
CA LYS A 52 21.77 -7.29 3.88
C LYS A 52 20.50 -8.10 4.07
N SER A 53 19.94 -8.58 2.95
CA SER A 53 18.82 -9.52 2.99
C SER A 53 19.21 -10.76 3.82
N ARG A 54 18.30 -11.18 4.69
CA ARG A 54 18.43 -12.42 5.50
C ARG A 54 18.00 -13.65 4.72
N VAL A 55 17.26 -13.44 3.60
CA VAL A 55 16.70 -14.52 2.79
C VAL A 55 17.20 -14.42 1.35
N VAL A 56 17.23 -15.56 0.68
CA VAL A 56 17.65 -15.67 -0.73
C VAL A 56 16.44 -16.08 -1.56
N ALA A 57 16.22 -15.35 -2.64
CA ALA A 57 15.15 -15.66 -3.59
C ALA A 57 15.35 -17.04 -4.24
N PRO A 58 14.37 -17.95 -4.18
CA PRO A 58 14.46 -19.22 -4.92
C PRO A 58 14.46 -18.96 -6.43
N SER A 59 15.16 -19.82 -7.18
CA SER A 59 15.33 -19.65 -8.63
C SER A 59 14.01 -19.53 -9.40
N ALA A 60 12.96 -20.20 -8.93
CA ALA A 60 11.63 -20.15 -9.52
C ALA A 60 10.93 -18.78 -9.36
N LEU A 61 11.28 -18.00 -8.34
CA LEU A 61 10.63 -16.73 -7.98
C LEU A 61 11.49 -15.49 -8.30
N THR A 62 12.69 -15.64 -8.85
CA THR A 62 13.61 -14.52 -9.14
C THR A 62 13.01 -13.45 -10.07
N LYS A 63 12.01 -13.81 -10.89
CA LYS A 63 11.34 -12.86 -11.79
C LYS A 63 10.36 -11.91 -11.09
N VAL A 64 9.87 -12.33 -9.94
CA VAL A 64 8.88 -11.57 -9.16
C VAL A 64 9.44 -11.01 -7.86
N LEU A 65 10.65 -11.41 -7.45
CA LEU A 65 11.32 -10.92 -6.26
C LEU A 65 12.46 -9.96 -6.62
N SER A 66 12.58 -8.88 -5.86
CA SER A 66 13.61 -7.84 -6.05
C SER A 66 14.38 -7.59 -4.75
N GLU A 67 15.71 -7.49 -4.87
CA GLU A 67 16.64 -7.00 -3.83
C GLU A 67 17.02 -5.54 -4.05
N ASP A 68 16.40 -4.86 -5.04
CA ASP A 68 16.74 -3.48 -5.36
C ASP A 68 16.65 -2.57 -4.15
N LYS A 69 17.70 -1.81 -3.92
CA LYS A 69 17.85 -0.95 -2.73
C LYS A 69 16.74 0.09 -2.65
N GLU A 70 16.39 0.71 -3.76
CA GLU A 70 15.37 1.74 -3.81
C GLU A 70 13.98 1.15 -3.56
N GLU A 71 13.68 -0.03 -4.11
CA GLU A 71 12.41 -0.70 -3.84
C GLU A 71 12.33 -1.10 -2.34
N ARG A 72 13.39 -1.60 -1.73
CA ARG A 72 13.41 -1.90 -0.30
C ARG A 72 13.20 -0.64 0.56
N LEU A 73 13.78 0.49 0.19
CA LEU A 73 13.54 1.79 0.87
C LEU A 73 12.08 2.23 0.73
N ASN A 74 11.50 2.15 -0.47
CA ASN A 74 10.11 2.52 -0.72
C ASN A 74 9.10 1.69 0.07
N HIS A 75 9.47 0.46 0.45
CA HIS A 75 8.60 -0.49 1.13
C HIS A 75 8.91 -0.66 2.63
N THR A 76 9.78 0.17 3.20
CA THR A 76 10.12 0.10 4.63
C THR A 76 9.03 0.70 5.50
N TYR A 77 8.49 1.85 5.09
CA TYR A 77 7.56 2.65 5.87
C TYR A 77 6.29 3.01 5.11
N GLY A 78 5.27 3.37 5.87
CA GLY A 78 4.10 4.08 5.35
C GLY A 78 4.37 5.58 5.15
N LYS A 79 3.37 6.40 5.41
CA LYS A 79 3.41 7.85 5.18
C LYS A 79 2.90 8.65 6.38
N SER A 80 3.07 8.13 7.61
CA SER A 80 2.81 8.90 8.83
C SER A 80 3.88 9.97 9.03
N PHE A 81 3.64 10.90 9.93
CA PHE A 81 4.65 11.89 10.31
C PHE A 81 5.92 11.23 10.88
N PRO A 82 5.83 10.24 11.81
CA PRO A 82 7.00 9.50 12.26
C PRO A 82 7.75 8.80 11.13
N ASP A 83 7.04 8.24 10.12
CA ASP A 83 7.66 7.60 8.96
C ASP A 83 8.47 8.58 8.12
N ALA A 84 7.90 9.77 7.87
CA ALA A 84 8.60 10.83 7.17
C ALA A 84 9.82 11.32 7.95
N ALA A 85 9.70 11.50 9.26
CA ALA A 85 10.80 11.92 10.13
C ALA A 85 11.94 10.90 10.13
N ARG A 86 11.64 9.59 10.32
CA ARG A 86 12.64 8.51 10.24
C ARG A 86 13.34 8.49 8.89
N SER A 87 12.57 8.63 7.82
CA SER A 87 13.11 8.63 6.45
C SER A 87 14.05 9.82 6.20
N LEU A 88 13.68 11.03 6.65
CA LEU A 88 14.55 12.22 6.55
C LEU A 88 15.81 12.09 7.40
N LEU A 89 15.72 11.42 8.55
CA LEU A 89 16.87 11.11 9.41
C LEU A 89 17.69 9.91 8.92
N LYS A 90 17.31 9.32 7.77
CA LYS A 90 17.97 8.15 7.16
C LYS A 90 17.93 6.89 8.04
N ASP A 91 16.96 6.80 8.92
CA ASP A 91 16.72 5.60 9.74
C ASP A 91 15.88 4.59 8.93
N PHE A 92 16.53 3.57 8.41
CA PHE A 92 15.95 2.44 7.69
C PHE A 92 16.48 1.13 8.29
N SER A 93 16.39 1.02 9.60
CA SER A 93 16.94 -0.12 10.36
C SER A 93 16.24 -1.45 10.10
N SER A 94 14.99 -1.43 9.64
CA SER A 94 14.18 -2.64 9.42
C SER A 94 13.50 -2.65 8.04
N PRO A 95 14.26 -2.58 6.92
CA PRO A 95 13.67 -2.66 5.58
C PRO A 95 13.22 -4.11 5.29
N PRO A 96 12.32 -4.33 4.31
CA PRO A 96 12.03 -5.68 3.86
C PRO A 96 13.30 -6.34 3.30
N ASP A 97 13.43 -7.63 3.49
CA ASP A 97 14.54 -8.41 2.91
C ASP A 97 14.44 -8.41 1.38
N LEU A 98 13.24 -8.65 0.87
CA LEU A 98 12.90 -8.61 -0.57
C LEU A 98 11.56 -7.91 -0.76
N VAL A 99 11.32 -7.43 -1.98
CA VAL A 99 10.02 -6.94 -2.42
C VAL A 99 9.50 -7.86 -3.52
N ALA A 100 8.26 -8.32 -3.39
CA ALA A 100 7.61 -9.18 -4.37
C ALA A 100 6.64 -8.37 -5.25
N PHE A 101 6.66 -8.63 -6.57
CA PHE A 101 5.81 -7.99 -7.58
C PHE A 101 5.11 -9.04 -8.44
N PRO A 102 4.14 -9.80 -7.92
CA PRO A 102 3.42 -10.79 -8.70
C PRO A 102 2.57 -10.14 -9.80
N ASN A 103 2.54 -10.75 -10.99
CA ASN A 103 1.74 -10.31 -12.12
C ASN A 103 0.45 -11.11 -12.26
N THR A 104 0.38 -12.26 -11.61
CA THR A 104 -0.76 -13.16 -11.61
C THR A 104 -1.08 -13.65 -10.20
N GLU A 105 -2.27 -14.17 -10.01
CA GLU A 105 -2.67 -14.79 -8.74
C GLU A 105 -1.82 -16.03 -8.43
N ASP A 106 -1.48 -16.83 -9.45
CA ASP A 106 -0.62 -18.00 -9.26
C ASP A 106 0.80 -17.61 -8.78
N GLU A 107 1.37 -16.54 -9.35
CA GLU A 107 2.65 -16.01 -8.86
C GLU A 107 2.55 -15.51 -7.41
N LEU A 108 1.44 -14.87 -7.04
CA LEU A 108 1.18 -14.44 -5.67
C LEU A 108 1.08 -15.65 -4.73
N ILE A 109 0.31 -16.68 -5.10
CA ILE A 109 0.19 -17.92 -4.33
C ILE A 109 1.57 -18.56 -4.13
N ASN A 110 2.35 -18.70 -5.20
CA ASN A 110 3.70 -19.27 -5.12
C ASN A 110 4.63 -18.49 -4.17
N VAL A 111 4.51 -17.16 -4.12
CA VAL A 111 5.27 -16.34 -3.15
C VAL A 111 4.79 -16.61 -1.73
N MET A 112 3.48 -16.68 -1.51
CA MET A 112 2.89 -16.94 -0.19
C MET A 112 3.28 -18.33 0.33
N ASP A 113 3.19 -19.36 -0.50
CA ASP A 113 3.55 -20.75 -0.15
C ASP A 113 5.03 -20.84 0.24
N TRP A 114 5.92 -20.23 -0.57
CA TRP A 114 7.34 -20.18 -0.24
C TRP A 114 7.60 -19.45 1.08
N CYS A 115 6.92 -18.36 1.36
CA CYS A 115 7.09 -17.61 2.60
C CYS A 115 6.61 -18.42 3.81
N ASP A 116 5.49 -19.12 3.70
CA ASP A 116 4.97 -19.99 4.76
C ASP A 116 5.93 -21.14 5.05
N GLU A 117 6.37 -21.86 4.02
CA GLU A 117 7.34 -22.98 4.14
C GLU A 117 8.69 -22.53 4.72
N SER A 118 9.10 -21.28 4.49
CA SER A 118 10.40 -20.73 4.91
C SER A 118 10.34 -19.91 6.20
N ASN A 119 9.18 -19.83 6.85
CA ASN A 119 8.95 -18.97 8.02
C ASN A 119 9.32 -17.50 7.77
N ILE A 120 8.87 -16.95 6.64
CA ILE A 120 9.10 -15.58 6.22
C ILE A 120 7.79 -14.79 6.42
N ALA A 121 7.86 -13.66 7.11
CA ALA A 121 6.70 -12.77 7.24
C ALA A 121 6.38 -12.07 5.91
N VAL A 122 5.09 -11.96 5.59
CA VAL A 122 4.61 -11.24 4.41
C VAL A 122 3.83 -10.01 4.83
N ILE A 123 4.21 -8.86 4.30
CA ILE A 123 3.50 -7.59 4.52
C ILE A 123 2.84 -7.18 3.21
N PRO A 124 1.50 -7.30 3.09
CA PRO A 124 0.79 -6.84 1.90
C PRO A 124 0.97 -5.34 1.69
N TYR A 125 1.26 -4.95 0.45
CA TYR A 125 1.54 -3.57 0.10
C TYR A 125 0.70 -3.15 -1.12
N GLY A 126 -0.09 -2.12 -0.97
CA GLY A 126 -0.85 -1.52 -2.06
C GLY A 126 -0.19 -0.24 -2.54
N GLY A 127 -0.66 0.90 -2.06
CA GLY A 127 -0.07 2.21 -2.37
C GLY A 127 0.96 2.71 -1.36
N GLY A 128 1.21 2.00 -0.28
CA GLY A 128 2.13 2.44 0.78
C GLY A 128 1.68 3.70 1.54
N SER A 129 0.41 4.04 1.45
CA SER A 129 -0.17 5.26 2.03
C SER A 129 -0.63 5.10 3.49
N SER A 130 -0.32 3.99 4.13
CA SER A 130 -0.63 3.76 5.54
C SER A 130 -0.03 4.84 6.43
N VAL A 131 -0.80 5.30 7.43
CA VAL A 131 -0.35 6.27 8.44
C VAL A 131 -0.40 5.67 9.86
N CYS A 132 -0.68 4.37 9.98
CA CYS A 132 -0.80 3.64 11.24
C CYS A 132 0.19 2.47 11.35
N GLY A 133 1.22 2.43 10.50
CA GLY A 133 2.24 1.39 10.52
C GLY A 133 1.85 0.07 9.84
N GLY A 134 0.70 0.01 9.13
CA GLY A 134 0.19 -1.22 8.52
C GLY A 134 1.06 -1.83 7.41
N VAL A 135 2.08 -1.11 6.94
CA VAL A 135 3.05 -1.60 5.93
C VAL A 135 4.47 -1.66 6.47
N GLU A 136 4.68 -1.42 7.77
CA GLU A 136 6.02 -1.53 8.37
C GLU A 136 6.51 -2.97 8.37
N THR A 137 7.80 -3.13 8.08
CA THR A 137 8.44 -4.44 7.95
C THR A 137 9.20 -4.90 9.21
N GLN A 138 8.94 -4.25 10.34
CA GLN A 138 9.47 -4.64 11.64
C GLN A 138 8.61 -5.75 12.27
N VAL A 139 8.97 -7.01 12.02
CA VAL A 139 8.17 -8.20 12.41
C VAL A 139 8.73 -8.97 13.63
N GLY A 140 9.81 -8.49 14.24
CA GLY A 140 10.48 -9.19 15.35
C GLY A 140 11.35 -10.38 14.90
N ASP A 141 11.88 -11.12 15.88
CA ASP A 141 12.93 -12.12 15.65
C ASP A 141 12.41 -13.54 15.41
N SER A 142 11.08 -13.74 15.41
CA SER A 142 10.47 -15.07 15.22
C SER A 142 10.47 -15.54 13.76
N TYR A 143 10.68 -14.63 12.81
CA TYR A 143 10.70 -14.92 11.38
C TYR A 143 12.11 -14.95 10.82
N SER A 144 12.35 -15.82 9.84
CA SER A 144 13.62 -15.91 9.11
C SER A 144 13.90 -14.66 8.26
N GLY A 145 12.87 -13.94 7.86
CA GLY A 145 12.93 -12.72 7.08
C GLY A 145 11.57 -12.06 6.92
N VAL A 146 11.51 -11.00 6.13
CA VAL A 146 10.27 -10.28 5.83
C VAL A 146 10.24 -9.85 4.35
N ILE A 147 9.09 -10.03 3.73
CA ILE A 147 8.84 -9.61 2.34
C ILE A 147 7.71 -8.60 2.32
N SER A 148 7.92 -7.51 1.57
CA SER A 148 6.83 -6.63 1.16
C SER A 148 6.22 -7.16 -0.13
N LEU A 149 4.93 -7.47 -0.14
CA LEU A 149 4.19 -8.03 -1.27
C LEU A 149 3.41 -6.92 -1.97
N ASP A 150 3.99 -6.32 -3.00
CA ASP A 150 3.41 -5.20 -3.74
C ASP A 150 2.48 -5.70 -4.85
N LEU A 151 1.23 -5.31 -4.78
CA LEU A 151 0.18 -5.71 -5.71
C LEU A 151 0.04 -4.81 -6.94
N ARG A 152 0.99 -3.88 -7.19
CA ARG A 152 0.90 -2.88 -8.28
C ARG A 152 0.64 -3.45 -9.67
N ASN A 153 1.04 -4.69 -9.93
CA ASN A 153 0.84 -5.36 -11.22
C ASN A 153 -0.52 -6.08 -11.32
N LEU A 154 -1.22 -6.26 -10.19
CA LEU A 154 -2.57 -6.79 -10.13
C LEU A 154 -3.56 -5.62 -10.13
N ASN A 155 -3.72 -4.94 -11.26
CA ASN A 155 -4.40 -3.64 -11.38
C ASN A 155 -5.49 -3.62 -12.46
N LYS A 156 -6.05 -4.77 -12.82
CA LYS A 156 -7.05 -4.85 -13.91
C LYS A 156 -8.47 -4.83 -13.38
N ILE A 157 -9.38 -4.23 -14.15
CA ILE A 157 -10.80 -4.49 -14.06
C ILE A 157 -11.06 -5.76 -14.87
N ILE A 158 -11.47 -6.83 -14.17
CA ILE A 158 -11.65 -8.16 -14.77
C ILE A 158 -13.01 -8.27 -15.45
N GLU A 159 -14.03 -7.71 -14.80
CA GLU A 159 -15.43 -7.80 -15.23
C GLU A 159 -16.20 -6.56 -14.81
N ILE A 160 -17.11 -6.11 -15.68
CA ILE A 160 -18.12 -5.09 -15.33
C ILE A 160 -19.49 -5.68 -15.64
N ASP A 161 -20.30 -5.88 -14.61
CA ASP A 161 -21.70 -6.28 -14.71
C ASP A 161 -22.56 -5.02 -14.67
N ARG A 162 -23.12 -4.67 -15.83
CA ARG A 162 -23.94 -3.46 -15.97
C ARG A 162 -25.34 -3.62 -15.37
N GLU A 163 -25.83 -4.85 -15.30
CA GLU A 163 -27.16 -5.14 -14.74
C GLU A 163 -27.14 -4.95 -13.22
N SER A 164 -26.19 -5.57 -12.55
CA SER A 164 -25.99 -5.43 -11.10
C SER A 164 -25.24 -4.16 -10.70
N ARG A 165 -24.69 -3.40 -11.66
CA ARG A 165 -23.81 -2.23 -11.43
C ARG A 165 -22.62 -2.55 -10.54
N SER A 166 -22.03 -3.70 -10.75
CA SER A 166 -20.87 -4.17 -9.99
C SER A 166 -19.68 -4.48 -10.91
N ALA A 167 -18.48 -4.55 -10.35
CA ALA A 167 -17.29 -4.89 -11.09
C ALA A 167 -16.35 -5.77 -10.26
N ARG A 168 -15.69 -6.74 -10.93
CA ARG A 168 -14.60 -7.51 -10.35
C ARG A 168 -13.28 -6.84 -10.71
N ILE A 169 -12.54 -6.43 -9.69
CA ILE A 169 -11.37 -5.57 -9.85
C ILE A 169 -10.23 -6.12 -9.00
N GLN A 170 -9.01 -6.10 -9.55
CA GLN A 170 -7.82 -6.50 -8.83
C GLN A 170 -7.40 -5.43 -7.80
N ALA A 171 -6.83 -5.89 -6.69
CA ALA A 171 -6.58 -5.10 -5.50
C ALA A 171 -5.53 -3.98 -5.66
N GLY A 172 -4.60 -4.13 -6.59
CA GLY A 172 -3.47 -3.21 -6.80
C GLY A 172 -3.79 -1.98 -7.66
N ILE A 173 -5.01 -1.85 -8.19
CA ILE A 173 -5.38 -0.68 -9.00
C ILE A 173 -5.43 0.59 -8.16
N LEU A 174 -4.78 1.66 -8.63
CA LEU A 174 -4.81 2.97 -7.99
C LEU A 174 -6.11 3.73 -8.29
N GLY A 175 -6.50 4.62 -7.38
CA GLY A 175 -7.71 5.42 -7.51
C GLY A 175 -7.86 6.14 -8.85
N PRO A 176 -6.89 6.92 -9.33
CA PRO A 176 -6.98 7.61 -10.63
C PRO A 176 -7.11 6.66 -11.82
N GLU A 177 -6.41 5.51 -11.79
CA GLU A 177 -6.50 4.50 -12.84
C GLU A 177 -7.87 3.82 -12.85
N LEU A 178 -8.40 3.47 -11.68
CA LEU A 178 -9.73 2.92 -11.50
C LEU A 178 -10.81 3.84 -12.07
N GLU A 179 -10.85 5.10 -11.63
CA GLU A 179 -11.83 6.07 -12.10
C GLU A 179 -11.68 6.38 -13.59
N SER A 180 -10.44 6.47 -14.10
CA SER A 180 -10.19 6.67 -15.54
C SER A 180 -10.74 5.50 -16.37
N ASN A 181 -10.59 4.27 -15.92
CA ASN A 181 -11.11 3.09 -16.62
C ASN A 181 -12.63 3.00 -16.51
N LEU A 182 -13.21 3.23 -15.35
CA LEU A 182 -14.66 3.24 -15.16
C LEU A 182 -15.34 4.36 -15.98
N LYS A 183 -14.70 5.52 -16.10
CA LYS A 183 -15.21 6.64 -16.89
C LYS A 183 -15.36 6.31 -18.39
N LYS A 184 -14.48 5.48 -18.96
CA LYS A 184 -14.59 4.98 -20.33
C LYS A 184 -15.89 4.16 -20.55
N GLU A 185 -16.38 3.57 -19.49
CA GLU A 185 -17.61 2.79 -19.45
C GLU A 185 -18.84 3.58 -18.96
N ASN A 186 -18.70 4.92 -18.81
CA ASN A 186 -19.68 5.82 -18.21
C ASN A 186 -20.10 5.44 -16.79
N LEU A 187 -19.15 4.96 -16.01
CA LEU A 187 -19.30 4.54 -14.61
C LEU A 187 -18.33 5.31 -13.72
N THR A 188 -18.60 5.30 -12.43
CA THR A 188 -17.74 5.84 -11.37
C THR A 188 -18.00 5.08 -10.08
N MET A 189 -16.98 4.90 -9.26
CA MET A 189 -17.11 4.34 -7.92
C MET A 189 -17.46 5.38 -6.88
N ARG A 190 -17.10 6.65 -7.10
CA ARG A 190 -17.28 7.78 -6.17
C ARG A 190 -16.67 7.59 -4.78
N HIS A 191 -15.62 6.82 -4.68
CA HIS A 191 -14.86 6.66 -3.45
C HIS A 191 -13.54 7.42 -3.55
N TYR A 192 -13.42 8.53 -2.82
CA TYR A 192 -12.28 9.45 -2.89
C TYR A 192 -11.68 9.64 -1.49
N PRO A 193 -10.87 8.69 -1.00
CA PRO A 193 -10.12 8.88 0.24
C PRO A 193 -9.07 9.99 0.07
N GLN A 194 -8.59 10.55 1.17
CA GLN A 194 -7.59 11.63 1.12
C GLN A 194 -6.32 11.22 0.35
N SER A 195 -5.95 9.96 0.43
CA SER A 195 -4.80 9.37 -0.28
C SER A 195 -5.13 8.84 -1.69
N PHE A 196 -6.23 9.27 -2.32
CA PHE A 196 -6.77 8.73 -3.57
C PHE A 196 -5.73 8.48 -4.66
N GLU A 197 -4.81 9.43 -4.88
CA GLU A 197 -3.77 9.31 -5.92
C GLU A 197 -2.70 8.26 -5.60
N PHE A 198 -2.54 7.91 -4.32
CA PHE A 198 -1.44 7.08 -3.81
C PHE A 198 -1.92 5.77 -3.19
N SER A 199 -3.21 5.51 -3.13
CA SER A 199 -3.78 4.33 -2.51
C SER A 199 -4.51 3.45 -3.52
N THR A 200 -4.62 2.17 -3.20
CA THR A 200 -5.22 1.15 -4.07
C THR A 200 -6.56 0.68 -3.54
N LEU A 201 -7.37 0.10 -4.41
CA LEU A 201 -8.67 -0.49 -4.06
C LEU A 201 -8.53 -1.52 -2.93
N GLY A 202 -7.55 -2.43 -3.03
CA GLY A 202 -7.31 -3.43 -1.98
C GLY A 202 -6.93 -2.78 -0.65
N GLY A 203 -6.11 -1.74 -0.69
CA GLY A 203 -5.77 -0.95 0.50
C GLY A 203 -6.99 -0.28 1.13
N TRP A 204 -7.91 0.26 0.32
CA TRP A 204 -9.15 0.84 0.85
C TRP A 204 -10.00 -0.19 1.58
N ILE A 205 -10.11 -1.40 1.02
CA ILE A 205 -10.88 -2.51 1.63
C ILE A 205 -10.19 -2.98 2.90
N ALA A 206 -8.87 -3.21 2.86
CA ALA A 206 -8.08 -3.65 4.00
C ALA A 206 -8.15 -2.68 5.19
N THR A 207 -8.16 -1.38 4.95
CA THR A 207 -8.23 -0.34 5.99
C THR A 207 -9.64 0.14 6.30
N ARG A 208 -10.66 -0.38 5.62
CA ARG A 208 -12.05 0.08 5.75
C ARG A 208 -12.18 1.59 5.55
N SER A 209 -11.57 2.09 4.50
CA SER A 209 -11.40 3.52 4.29
C SER A 209 -12.72 4.27 4.09
N GLY A 210 -12.80 5.49 4.63
CA GLY A 210 -13.82 6.49 4.31
C GLY A 210 -13.32 7.44 3.22
N GLY A 211 -14.24 7.95 2.40
CA GLY A 211 -13.95 8.97 1.40
C GLY A 211 -14.56 10.32 1.76
N HIS A 212 -14.30 11.35 0.95
CA HIS A 212 -14.89 12.69 1.13
C HIS A 212 -16.42 12.70 1.04
N TYR A 213 -17.02 11.67 0.42
CA TYR A 213 -18.48 11.51 0.31
C TYR A 213 -19.06 10.54 1.36
N ALA A 214 -18.28 10.14 2.37
CA ALA A 214 -18.67 9.16 3.38
C ALA A 214 -19.90 9.56 4.22
N THR A 215 -20.25 10.84 4.23
CA THR A 215 -21.48 11.33 4.91
C THR A 215 -22.77 10.85 4.26
N LEU A 216 -22.75 10.49 2.99
CA LEU A 216 -23.92 10.02 2.23
C LEU A 216 -23.72 8.63 1.62
N TYR A 217 -22.55 8.40 1.00
CA TYR A 217 -22.24 7.14 0.32
C TYR A 217 -21.27 6.27 1.14
N THR A 218 -21.06 6.65 2.36
CA THR A 218 -20.41 5.93 3.44
C THR A 218 -18.98 5.44 3.19
N HIS A 219 -18.61 4.32 3.82
CA HIS A 219 -17.27 3.73 3.75
C HIS A 219 -17.21 2.70 2.64
N ILE A 220 -15.99 2.30 2.29
CA ILE A 220 -15.74 1.32 1.23
C ILE A 220 -16.51 0.01 1.43
N ASP A 221 -16.79 -0.38 2.67
CA ASP A 221 -17.49 -1.61 3.02
C ASP A 221 -18.94 -1.68 2.50
N ASP A 222 -19.57 -0.54 2.26
CA ASP A 222 -20.90 -0.49 1.65
C ASP A 222 -20.87 -0.67 0.12
N PHE A 223 -19.69 -0.57 -0.50
CA PHE A 223 -19.50 -0.81 -1.92
C PHE A 223 -19.02 -2.23 -2.24
N VAL A 224 -18.65 -3.03 -1.22
CA VAL A 224 -18.10 -4.37 -1.40
C VAL A 224 -19.20 -5.41 -1.36
N GLU A 225 -19.39 -6.13 -2.45
CA GLU A 225 -20.32 -7.26 -2.53
C GLU A 225 -19.66 -8.60 -2.17
N SER A 226 -18.39 -8.76 -2.53
CA SER A 226 -17.59 -9.95 -2.22
C SER A 226 -16.10 -9.64 -2.26
N THR A 227 -15.32 -10.48 -1.60
CA THR A 227 -13.85 -10.41 -1.60
C THR A 227 -13.25 -11.77 -1.97
N ARG A 228 -12.09 -11.72 -2.64
CA ARG A 228 -11.22 -12.87 -2.86
C ARG A 228 -9.84 -12.51 -2.33
N MET A 229 -9.38 -13.27 -1.37
CA MET A 229 -8.13 -13.04 -0.65
C MET A 229 -7.27 -14.31 -0.66
N VAL A 230 -6.00 -14.18 -0.99
CA VAL A 230 -5.01 -15.25 -0.83
C VAL A 230 -4.46 -15.16 0.59
N THR A 231 -4.55 -16.25 1.33
CA THR A 231 -4.08 -16.37 2.71
C THR A 231 -3.06 -17.51 2.84
N PRO A 232 -2.28 -17.59 3.91
CA PRO A 232 -1.38 -18.73 4.15
C PRO A 232 -2.10 -20.09 4.17
N SER A 233 -3.39 -20.11 4.51
CA SER A 233 -4.20 -21.34 4.57
C SER A 233 -4.94 -21.65 3.26
N GLY A 234 -4.72 -20.86 2.20
CA GLY A 234 -5.39 -20.99 0.91
C GLY A 234 -6.22 -19.78 0.53
N VAL A 235 -7.06 -19.93 -0.50
CA VAL A 235 -7.86 -18.83 -1.03
C VAL A 235 -9.20 -18.75 -0.30
N LEU A 236 -9.48 -17.59 0.29
CA LEU A 236 -10.78 -17.24 0.85
C LEU A 236 -11.56 -16.44 -0.21
N GLU A 237 -12.69 -16.95 -0.66
CA GLU A 237 -13.58 -16.23 -1.59
C GLU A 237 -15.01 -16.25 -1.05
N SER A 238 -15.57 -15.07 -0.85
CA SER A 238 -16.95 -14.92 -0.46
C SER A 238 -17.88 -14.95 -1.68
N ARG A 239 -19.16 -15.22 -1.44
CA ARG A 239 -20.15 -15.25 -2.52
C ARG A 239 -20.54 -13.82 -2.91
N ARG A 240 -20.61 -13.55 -4.20
CA ARG A 240 -21.20 -12.33 -4.74
C ARG A 240 -22.72 -12.40 -4.57
N LEU A 241 -23.21 -11.88 -3.46
CA LEU A 241 -24.62 -11.85 -3.11
C LEU A 241 -24.99 -10.45 -2.63
N PRO A 242 -26.22 -9.98 -2.91
CA PRO A 242 -26.72 -8.79 -2.25
C PRO A 242 -26.74 -8.97 -0.74
N GLY A 243 -26.75 -7.88 0.02
CA GLY A 243 -26.80 -7.90 1.48
C GLY A 243 -27.87 -8.86 2.00
N SER A 244 -27.50 -9.72 2.93
CA SER A 244 -28.35 -10.78 3.49
C SER A 244 -28.46 -10.66 4.99
N GLY A 245 -29.65 -10.93 5.56
CA GLY A 245 -29.87 -11.06 6.99
C GLY A 245 -29.55 -12.45 7.55
N ALA A 246 -28.99 -13.36 6.74
CA ALA A 246 -28.77 -14.77 7.09
C ALA A 246 -27.43 -15.01 7.82
N GLY A 247 -27.19 -14.32 8.92
CA GLY A 247 -26.00 -14.49 9.76
C GLY A 247 -24.88 -13.50 9.47
N PRO A 248 -23.69 -13.67 10.08
CA PRO A 248 -22.57 -12.78 9.88
C PRO A 248 -22.01 -12.89 8.47
N SER A 249 -21.70 -11.74 7.83
CA SER A 249 -21.07 -11.70 6.52
C SER A 249 -19.58 -12.07 6.63
N PRO A 250 -19.10 -13.06 5.85
CA PRO A 250 -17.67 -13.41 5.83
C PRO A 250 -16.78 -12.26 5.30
N ASP A 251 -17.32 -11.35 4.48
CA ASP A 251 -16.60 -10.19 3.97
C ASP A 251 -16.15 -9.27 5.10
N ARG A 252 -16.88 -9.22 6.21
CA ARG A 252 -16.51 -8.42 7.38
C ARG A 252 -15.26 -8.93 8.11
N LEU A 253 -14.76 -10.12 7.79
CA LEU A 253 -13.45 -10.60 8.25
C LEU A 253 -12.31 -9.99 7.43
N THR A 254 -12.53 -9.79 6.14
CA THR A 254 -11.50 -9.26 5.22
C THR A 254 -11.49 -7.73 5.19
N ILE A 255 -12.67 -7.11 5.21
CA ILE A 255 -12.82 -5.64 5.22
C ILE A 255 -12.39 -5.09 6.58
N GLY A 256 -11.34 -4.29 6.58
CA GLY A 256 -10.76 -3.72 7.81
C GLY A 256 -9.78 -4.66 8.52
N SER A 257 -9.29 -5.70 7.84
CA SER A 257 -8.27 -6.63 8.37
C SER A 257 -6.86 -6.06 8.41
N GLU A 258 -6.62 -4.88 7.81
CA GLU A 258 -5.32 -4.21 7.73
C GLU A 258 -4.19 -5.06 7.11
N GLY A 259 -4.55 -6.08 6.31
CA GLY A 259 -3.58 -6.97 5.68
C GLY A 259 -3.00 -8.06 6.59
N ILE A 260 -3.58 -8.30 7.79
CA ILE A 260 -3.07 -9.32 8.71
C ILE A 260 -3.54 -10.75 8.39
N LEU A 261 -4.51 -10.90 7.51
CA LEU A 261 -5.07 -12.20 7.14
C LEU A 261 -4.60 -12.68 5.76
N GLY A 262 -4.12 -11.76 4.92
CA GLY A 262 -3.72 -12.07 3.55
C GLY A 262 -3.59 -10.83 2.70
#